data_99290dc990a5b28e29f3bb4401234b87
#
_entry.id   99290dc990a5b28e29f3bb4401234b87
#
_cell.length_a   1.000
_cell.length_b   1.000
_cell.length_c   1.000
_cell.angle_alpha   90.00
_cell.angle_beta   90.00
_cell.angle_gamma   90.00
#
_symmetry.space_group_name_H-M   'P 1'
#
loop_
_entity.id
_entity.type
_entity.pdbx_description
1 polymer ?
#
loop_
_entity_poly.entity_id
_entity_poly.type
_entity_poly.pdbx_seq_one_letter_code
_entity_poly.pdbx_strand_id
1 'polypeptide(L)'
;MKNIFIKLIAVFALLIFVLCGINQGETEAASKSANQDLIIINKHYNKLAYFHNGQIEIMEPVATGKTWEKTPVGFFKVVNKIKNRPYYNGNIPGGDSRNPLGKRWLGLNAKGTDGDIYGIHGNNNENSIGKYVSQGCVRMHNADVEKLYDQVQVGTPVAITYSYKSFVDLTKVYNYTLKDN
;
A
#
# COMPACT_ATOMS: atom_id res chain seq x y z
N MET A 1 -25.09 59.90 -19.96
CA MET A 1 -23.87 59.00 -20.09
C MET A 1 -23.40 58.40 -18.79
N LYS A 2 -23.53 59.05 -17.63
CA LYS A 2 -23.08 58.48 -16.31
C LYS A 2 -23.87 57.25 -15.85
N ASN A 3 -25.16 57.13 -16.18
CA ASN A 3 -26.00 56.01 -15.67
C ASN A 3 -25.83 54.69 -16.43
N ILE A 4 -25.22 54.70 -17.63
CA ILE A 4 -24.98 53.50 -18.44
C ILE A 4 -23.68 52.82 -17.93
N PHE A 5 -22.68 53.60 -17.52
CA PHE A 5 -21.41 53.07 -17.01
C PHE A 5 -21.60 52.34 -15.68
N ILE A 6 -22.45 52.81 -14.78
CA ILE A 6 -22.70 52.18 -13.47
C ILE A 6 -23.42 50.83 -13.65
N LYS A 7 -24.36 50.74 -14.63
CA LYS A 7 -25.05 49.47 -14.90
C LYS A 7 -24.16 48.41 -15.54
N LEU A 8 -23.17 48.80 -16.37
CA LEU A 8 -22.18 47.85 -16.93
C LEU A 8 -21.21 47.31 -15.89
N ILE A 9 -20.78 48.11 -14.91
CA ILE A 9 -19.90 47.68 -13.83
C ILE A 9 -20.63 46.71 -12.91
N ALA A 10 -21.89 46.90 -12.60
CA ALA A 10 -22.69 46.01 -11.76
C ALA A 10 -22.93 44.63 -12.41
N VAL A 11 -23.13 44.58 -13.74
CA VAL A 11 -23.29 43.31 -14.48
C VAL A 11 -21.97 42.55 -14.58
N PHE A 12 -20.83 43.25 -14.71
CA PHE A 12 -19.50 42.60 -14.76
C PHE A 12 -19.08 42.07 -13.39
N ALA A 13 -19.41 42.75 -12.28
CA ALA A 13 -19.16 42.25 -10.92
C ALA A 13 -20.01 41.02 -10.57
N LEU A 14 -21.25 40.94 -11.11
CA LEU A 14 -22.11 39.77 -10.89
C LEU A 14 -21.64 38.54 -11.68
N LEU A 15 -21.06 38.74 -12.87
CA LEU A 15 -20.48 37.64 -13.67
C LEU A 15 -19.20 37.05 -13.08
N ILE A 16 -18.40 37.86 -12.39
CA ILE A 16 -17.17 37.37 -11.71
C ILE A 16 -17.52 36.54 -10.48
N PHE A 17 -18.63 36.84 -9.77
CA PHE A 17 -19.07 36.05 -8.62
C PHE A 17 -19.66 34.69 -8.98
N VAL A 18 -20.22 34.53 -10.18
CA VAL A 18 -20.76 33.24 -10.67
C VAL A 18 -19.64 32.31 -11.16
N LEU A 19 -18.49 32.84 -11.60
CA LEU A 19 -17.34 32.05 -12.04
C LEU A 19 -16.39 31.60 -10.88
N CYS A 20 -16.52 32.19 -9.67
CA CYS A 20 -15.72 31.82 -8.51
C CYS A 20 -16.40 30.78 -7.60
N GLY A 21 -17.64 30.36 -7.91
CA GLY A 21 -18.47 29.46 -7.09
C GLY A 21 -18.42 27.98 -7.48
N ILE A 22 -17.61 27.59 -8.48
CA ILE A 22 -17.65 26.21 -9.00
C ILE A 22 -16.30 25.48 -8.85
N ASN A 23 -15.63 25.58 -7.70
CA ASN A 23 -14.42 24.78 -7.50
C ASN A 23 -14.17 24.33 -6.04
N GLN A 24 -15.22 24.24 -5.20
CA GLN A 24 -15.04 23.66 -3.84
C GLN A 24 -15.51 22.21 -3.71
N GLY A 25 -16.09 21.61 -4.76
CA GLY A 25 -16.59 20.22 -4.73
C GLY A 25 -15.57 19.16 -5.14
N GLU A 26 -14.53 19.52 -5.91
CA GLU A 26 -13.61 18.50 -6.46
C GLU A 26 -12.39 18.22 -5.58
N THR A 27 -12.02 19.13 -4.68
CA THR A 27 -10.87 18.94 -3.80
C THR A 27 -11.14 18.02 -2.60
N GLU A 28 -12.38 17.93 -2.11
CA GLU A 28 -12.74 17.01 -1.04
C GLU A 28 -12.89 15.56 -1.51
N ALA A 29 -13.38 15.33 -2.72
CA ALA A 29 -13.51 13.98 -3.29
C ALA A 29 -12.14 13.35 -3.62
N ALA A 30 -11.17 14.14 -4.11
CA ALA A 30 -9.81 13.68 -4.39
C ALA A 30 -9.01 13.40 -3.11
N SER A 31 -9.24 14.17 -2.02
CA SER A 31 -8.63 13.97 -0.71
C SER A 31 -9.18 12.73 0.00
N LYS A 32 -10.45 12.39 -0.19
CA LYS A 32 -11.09 11.22 0.43
C LYS A 32 -10.72 9.89 -0.24
N SER A 33 -10.26 9.92 -1.49
CA SER A 33 -9.80 8.74 -2.23
C SER A 33 -8.36 8.32 -1.88
N ALA A 34 -7.54 9.21 -1.31
CA ALA A 34 -6.11 8.97 -1.10
C ALA A 34 -5.80 8.04 0.09
N ASN A 35 -6.80 7.67 0.92
CA ASN A 35 -6.59 6.92 2.16
C ASN A 35 -7.41 5.63 2.27
N GLN A 36 -7.80 5.02 1.14
CA GLN A 36 -8.63 3.82 1.18
C GLN A 36 -7.85 2.58 1.60
N ASP A 37 -6.59 2.47 1.20
CA ASP A 37 -5.76 1.29 1.38
C ASP A 37 -4.44 1.62 2.08
N LEU A 38 -4.00 0.73 2.96
CA LEU A 38 -2.67 0.77 3.56
C LEU A 38 -2.23 -0.64 3.97
N ILE A 39 -1.02 -1.03 3.60
CA ILE A 39 -0.36 -2.20 4.17
C ILE A 39 0.65 -1.72 5.22
N ILE A 40 0.58 -2.28 6.42
CA ILE A 40 1.59 -2.09 7.46
C ILE A 40 2.28 -3.43 7.73
N ILE A 41 3.60 -3.48 7.61
CA ILE A 41 4.43 -4.63 7.96
C ILE A 41 5.27 -4.26 9.18
N ASN A 42 4.98 -4.89 10.31
CA ASN A 42 5.75 -4.68 11.54
C ASN A 42 6.73 -5.84 11.74
N LYS A 43 8.00 -5.56 11.50
CA LYS A 43 9.10 -6.54 11.64
C LYS A 43 9.30 -7.01 13.07
N HIS A 44 8.96 -6.19 14.08
CA HIS A 44 9.10 -6.60 15.48
C HIS A 44 8.23 -7.83 15.80
N TYR A 45 7.02 -7.85 15.27
CA TYR A 45 6.08 -8.95 15.49
C TYR A 45 6.06 -9.98 14.35
N ASN A 46 6.80 -9.73 13.24
CA ASN A 46 6.66 -10.49 12.00
C ASN A 46 5.19 -10.65 11.58
N LYS A 47 4.47 -9.52 11.53
CA LYS A 47 3.07 -9.45 11.12
C LYS A 47 2.84 -8.40 10.06
N LEU A 48 1.87 -8.65 9.21
CA LEU A 48 1.32 -7.73 8.22
C LEU A 48 -0.14 -7.44 8.55
N ALA A 49 -0.56 -6.18 8.46
CA ALA A 49 -1.96 -5.79 8.44
C ALA A 49 -2.25 -5.04 7.14
N TYR A 50 -3.34 -5.39 6.48
CA TYR A 50 -3.92 -4.66 5.36
C TYR A 50 -5.19 -3.97 5.83
N PHE A 51 -5.22 -2.67 5.60
CA PHE A 51 -6.35 -1.80 5.90
C PHE A 51 -7.02 -1.40 4.60
N HIS A 52 -8.32 -1.50 4.56
CA HIS A 52 -9.17 -1.07 3.46
C HIS A 52 -10.36 -0.27 4.02
N ASN A 53 -10.61 0.91 3.46
CA ASN A 53 -11.74 1.77 3.87
C ASN A 53 -11.84 2.01 5.39
N GLY A 54 -10.71 2.16 6.08
CA GLY A 54 -10.66 2.42 7.51
C GLY A 54 -10.84 1.21 8.41
N GLN A 55 -10.83 0.00 7.88
CA GLN A 55 -10.95 -1.25 8.65
C GLN A 55 -9.77 -2.18 8.39
N ILE A 56 -9.48 -3.08 9.33
CA ILE A 56 -8.50 -4.15 9.12
C ILE A 56 -9.20 -5.29 8.39
N GLU A 57 -8.78 -5.56 7.15
CA GLU A 57 -9.32 -6.66 6.35
C GLU A 57 -8.47 -7.94 6.47
N ILE A 58 -7.15 -7.78 6.65
CA ILE A 58 -6.22 -8.90 6.75
C ILE A 58 -5.21 -8.57 7.86
N MET A 59 -4.95 -9.53 8.75
CA MET A 59 -3.88 -9.45 9.73
C MET A 59 -3.24 -10.83 9.90
N GLU A 60 -2.07 -11.03 9.28
CA GLU A 60 -1.44 -12.34 9.18
C GLU A 60 0.03 -12.33 9.57
N PRO A 61 0.58 -13.45 10.06
CA PRO A 61 2.00 -13.59 10.28
C PRO A 61 2.76 -13.59 8.96
N VAL A 62 3.99 -13.08 9.00
CA VAL A 62 4.89 -13.03 7.84
C VAL A 62 6.29 -13.45 8.22
N ALA A 63 7.13 -13.83 7.25
CA ALA A 63 8.56 -13.90 7.44
C ALA A 63 9.24 -12.66 6.88
N THR A 64 10.23 -12.14 7.58
CA THR A 64 11.03 -11.00 7.16
C THR A 64 12.52 -11.33 7.09
N GLY A 65 13.36 -10.34 6.78
CA GLY A 65 14.79 -10.50 6.57
C GLY A 65 15.53 -11.11 7.75
N LYS A 66 16.48 -12.01 7.46
CA LYS A 66 17.29 -12.71 8.46
C LYS A 66 18.22 -11.79 9.27
N THR A 67 18.47 -10.58 8.79
CA THR A 67 19.17 -9.52 9.52
C THR A 67 18.34 -8.25 9.48
N TRP A 68 18.70 -7.28 10.34
CA TRP A 68 18.00 -6.01 10.47
C TRP A 68 17.85 -5.26 9.14
N GLU A 69 18.89 -5.25 8.31
CA GLU A 69 18.98 -4.45 7.07
C GLU A 69 18.27 -5.12 5.89
N LYS A 70 17.98 -6.42 5.96
CA LYS A 70 17.50 -7.18 4.80
C LYS A 70 16.12 -6.76 4.34
N THR A 71 15.14 -6.66 5.23
CA THR A 71 13.84 -6.07 4.89
C THR A 71 13.90 -4.59 5.23
N PRO A 72 13.92 -3.67 4.23
CA PRO A 72 14.09 -2.25 4.46
C PRO A 72 12.91 -1.66 5.22
N VAL A 73 13.19 -0.81 6.21
CA VAL A 73 12.19 0.02 6.87
C VAL A 73 11.96 1.26 6.01
N GLY A 74 10.71 1.70 5.90
CA GLY A 74 10.35 2.87 5.11
C GLY A 74 8.90 2.86 4.65
N PHE A 75 8.57 3.83 3.80
CA PHE A 75 7.27 3.97 3.19
C PHE A 75 7.39 3.76 1.68
N PHE A 76 6.71 2.76 1.17
CA PHE A 76 6.83 2.26 -0.20
C PHE A 76 5.45 2.16 -0.85
N LYS A 77 5.42 1.65 -2.09
CA LYS A 77 4.20 1.34 -2.82
C LYS A 77 4.33 -0.02 -3.50
N VAL A 78 3.19 -0.69 -3.67
CA VAL A 78 3.08 -1.79 -4.62
C VAL A 78 3.20 -1.20 -6.03
N VAL A 79 4.18 -1.65 -6.81
CA VAL A 79 4.43 -1.14 -8.17
C VAL A 79 4.13 -2.15 -9.25
N ASN A 80 4.07 -3.44 -8.91
CA ASN A 80 3.62 -4.49 -9.82
C ASN A 80 2.94 -5.63 -9.06
N LYS A 81 2.14 -6.43 -9.80
CA LYS A 81 1.43 -7.62 -9.31
C LYS A 81 1.63 -8.75 -10.32
N ILE A 82 2.23 -9.87 -9.91
CA ILE A 82 2.53 -10.97 -10.81
C ILE A 82 1.97 -12.29 -10.25
N LYS A 83 1.16 -12.99 -11.02
CA LYS A 83 0.75 -14.37 -10.76
C LYS A 83 1.83 -15.32 -11.29
N ASN A 84 2.18 -16.32 -10.49
CA ASN A 84 3.12 -17.36 -10.88
C ASN A 84 4.46 -16.80 -11.41
N ARG A 85 5.07 -15.86 -10.65
CA ARG A 85 6.37 -15.30 -11.01
C ARG A 85 7.44 -16.38 -11.00
N PRO A 86 8.22 -16.56 -12.09
CA PRO A 86 9.36 -17.47 -12.07
C PRO A 86 10.42 -17.04 -11.05
N TYR A 87 11.09 -18.01 -10.44
CA TYR A 87 12.27 -17.75 -9.62
C TYR A 87 13.54 -17.88 -10.47
N TYR A 88 13.97 -16.77 -11.03
CA TYR A 88 15.05 -16.71 -12.01
C TYR A 88 16.38 -17.23 -11.45
N ASN A 89 16.75 -16.89 -10.21
CA ASN A 89 18.01 -17.32 -9.60
C ASN A 89 18.12 -18.84 -9.42
N GLY A 90 17.00 -19.56 -9.37
CA GLY A 90 16.98 -21.03 -9.26
C GLY A 90 16.49 -21.71 -10.51
N ASN A 91 16.21 -20.96 -11.59
CA ASN A 91 15.60 -21.46 -12.83
C ASN A 91 14.35 -22.34 -12.56
N ILE A 92 13.49 -21.87 -11.63
CA ILE A 92 12.27 -22.58 -11.24
C ILE A 92 11.06 -21.88 -11.89
N PRO A 93 10.25 -22.62 -12.67
CA PRO A 93 9.06 -22.04 -13.31
C PRO A 93 8.07 -21.45 -12.31
N GLY A 94 7.28 -20.48 -12.77
CA GLY A 94 6.17 -19.92 -12.02
C GLY A 94 5.07 -20.96 -11.78
N GLY A 95 4.55 -21.02 -10.55
CA GLY A 95 3.53 -21.99 -10.14
C GLY A 95 4.05 -23.37 -9.74
N ASP A 96 5.32 -23.66 -9.93
CA ASP A 96 5.97 -24.88 -9.43
C ASP A 96 5.96 -24.87 -7.88
N SER A 97 5.65 -26.01 -7.26
CA SER A 97 5.61 -26.14 -5.79
C SER A 97 6.96 -25.90 -5.10
N ARG A 98 8.07 -26.09 -5.84
CA ARG A 98 9.43 -25.80 -5.35
C ARG A 98 9.79 -24.31 -5.41
N ASN A 99 8.95 -23.47 -6.06
CA ASN A 99 9.24 -22.06 -6.23
C ASN A 99 9.14 -21.33 -4.88
N PRO A 100 10.23 -20.73 -4.35
CA PRO A 100 10.24 -20.06 -3.08
C PRO A 100 9.41 -18.76 -3.04
N LEU A 101 8.96 -18.27 -4.20
CA LEU A 101 8.10 -17.10 -4.31
C LEU A 101 6.61 -17.44 -4.19
N GLY A 102 6.24 -18.73 -4.23
CA GLY A 102 4.85 -19.14 -4.24
C GLY A 102 4.11 -18.68 -5.51
N LYS A 103 2.80 -18.49 -5.42
CA LYS A 103 1.94 -18.21 -6.58
C LYS A 103 1.63 -16.74 -6.81
N ARG A 104 1.94 -15.85 -5.86
CA ARG A 104 1.62 -14.41 -5.91
C ARG A 104 2.85 -13.60 -5.53
N TRP A 105 2.98 -12.48 -6.23
CA TRP A 105 4.02 -11.49 -6.01
C TRP A 105 3.41 -10.09 -6.07
N LEU A 106 3.63 -9.30 -5.03
CA LEU A 106 3.36 -7.87 -4.94
C LEU A 106 4.71 -7.16 -4.83
N GLY A 107 5.19 -6.60 -5.94
CA GLY A 107 6.50 -5.95 -6.00
C GLY A 107 6.47 -4.58 -5.37
N LEU A 108 7.51 -4.23 -4.60
CA LEU A 108 7.65 -2.98 -3.88
C LEU A 108 8.78 -2.12 -4.45
N ASN A 109 8.57 -0.81 -4.54
CA ASN A 109 9.61 0.15 -4.95
C ASN A 109 10.65 0.45 -3.85
N ALA A 110 10.87 -0.51 -2.95
CA ALA A 110 11.82 -0.35 -1.86
C ALA A 110 13.25 -0.13 -2.39
N LYS A 111 13.98 0.82 -1.79
CA LYS A 111 15.33 1.24 -2.20
C LYS A 111 15.43 1.66 -3.68
N GLY A 112 14.35 2.20 -4.24
CA GLY A 112 14.33 2.69 -5.63
C GLY A 112 14.28 1.60 -6.70
N THR A 113 13.85 0.38 -6.35
CA THR A 113 13.67 -0.72 -7.32
C THR A 113 12.27 -0.70 -7.94
N ASP A 114 12.12 -1.33 -9.09
CA ASP A 114 10.86 -1.41 -9.85
C ASP A 114 9.97 -2.59 -9.41
N GLY A 115 10.15 -3.08 -8.18
CA GLY A 115 9.37 -4.19 -7.63
C GLY A 115 9.82 -5.57 -8.08
N ASP A 116 11.04 -5.69 -8.57
CA ASP A 116 11.67 -6.95 -9.00
C ASP A 116 12.54 -7.59 -7.92
N ILE A 117 13.05 -6.79 -6.96
CA ILE A 117 13.96 -7.22 -5.89
C ILE A 117 13.23 -7.39 -4.56
N TYR A 118 12.39 -6.42 -4.17
CA TYR A 118 11.62 -6.46 -2.94
C TYR A 118 10.15 -6.69 -3.23
N GLY A 119 9.53 -7.58 -2.47
CA GLY A 119 8.11 -7.87 -2.64
C GLY A 119 7.51 -8.58 -1.44
N ILE A 120 6.17 -8.64 -1.44
CA ILE A 120 5.35 -9.50 -0.59
C ILE A 120 4.91 -10.67 -1.46
N HIS A 121 5.17 -11.90 -1.02
CA HIS A 121 4.92 -13.08 -1.86
C HIS A 121 4.60 -14.33 -1.01
N GLY A 122 4.20 -15.39 -1.66
CA GLY A 122 4.00 -16.70 -1.03
C GLY A 122 5.31 -17.38 -0.65
N ASN A 123 5.29 -18.69 -0.51
CA ASN A 123 6.47 -19.44 -0.13
C ASN A 123 6.38 -20.92 -0.57
N ASN A 124 7.49 -21.63 -0.45
CA ASN A 124 7.57 -23.10 -0.57
C ASN A 124 7.95 -23.77 0.75
N ASN A 125 7.96 -23.01 1.85
CA ASN A 125 8.28 -23.50 3.20
C ASN A 125 7.43 -22.78 4.24
N GLU A 126 6.27 -23.34 4.52
CA GLU A 126 5.28 -22.78 5.46
C GLU A 126 5.85 -22.59 6.88
N ASN A 127 6.83 -23.41 7.29
CA ASN A 127 7.49 -23.28 8.59
C ASN A 127 8.41 -22.03 8.68
N SER A 128 8.62 -21.31 7.57
CA SER A 128 9.38 -20.06 7.56
C SER A 128 8.58 -18.87 8.09
N ILE A 129 7.24 -18.93 8.07
CA ILE A 129 6.38 -17.82 8.47
C ILE A 129 6.50 -17.54 9.98
N GLY A 130 6.47 -16.28 10.36
CA GLY A 130 6.72 -15.79 11.72
C GLY A 130 8.21 -15.64 12.08
N LYS A 131 9.15 -15.97 11.17
CA LYS A 131 10.60 -15.99 11.44
C LYS A 131 11.37 -14.96 10.64
N TYR A 132 12.58 -14.64 11.10
CA TYR A 132 13.56 -13.79 10.42
C TYR A 132 14.47 -14.66 9.55
N VAL A 133 14.07 -14.95 8.30
CA VAL A 133 14.78 -15.93 7.45
C VAL A 133 14.97 -15.51 6.00
N SER A 134 14.29 -14.41 5.54
CA SER A 134 14.34 -14.01 4.14
C SER A 134 15.62 -13.24 3.79
N GLN A 135 15.86 -13.05 2.50
CA GLN A 135 16.94 -12.19 2.00
C GLN A 135 16.48 -10.71 1.85
N GLY A 136 15.22 -10.40 2.20
CA GLY A 136 14.70 -9.04 2.15
C GLY A 136 13.22 -8.95 1.81
N CYS A 137 12.69 -9.90 1.05
CA CYS A 137 11.28 -9.99 0.76
C CYS A 137 10.46 -10.39 1.99
N VAL A 138 9.17 -10.10 1.97
CA VAL A 138 8.21 -10.49 3.00
C VAL A 138 7.45 -11.71 2.51
N ARG A 139 7.53 -12.82 3.26
CA ARG A 139 6.84 -14.08 2.91
C ARG A 139 5.55 -14.20 3.71
N MET A 140 4.50 -14.65 3.06
CA MET A 140 3.21 -15.01 3.66
C MET A 140 2.89 -16.48 3.42
N HIS A 141 1.95 -17.03 4.18
CA HIS A 141 1.29 -18.27 3.77
C HIS A 141 0.65 -18.10 2.38
N ASN A 142 0.66 -19.15 1.57
CA ASN A 142 0.17 -19.03 0.20
C ASN A 142 -1.30 -18.61 0.13
N ALA A 143 -2.16 -19.12 1.02
CA ALA A 143 -3.56 -18.75 1.07
C ALA A 143 -3.76 -17.26 1.43
N ASP A 144 -2.93 -16.72 2.32
CA ASP A 144 -3.06 -15.34 2.80
C ASP A 144 -2.57 -14.33 1.76
N VAL A 145 -1.45 -14.63 1.08
CA VAL A 145 -0.99 -13.76 0.00
C VAL A 145 -1.92 -13.79 -1.21
N GLU A 146 -2.64 -14.88 -1.45
CA GLU A 146 -3.67 -14.93 -2.50
C GLU A 146 -4.82 -13.99 -2.17
N LYS A 147 -5.34 -14.00 -0.95
CA LYS A 147 -6.37 -13.06 -0.47
C LYS A 147 -5.89 -11.60 -0.56
N LEU A 148 -4.68 -11.32 -0.09
CA LEU A 148 -4.08 -9.99 -0.14
C LEU A 148 -3.91 -9.51 -1.59
N TYR A 149 -3.41 -10.38 -2.45
CA TYR A 149 -3.19 -10.10 -3.88
C TYR A 149 -4.50 -9.71 -4.58
N ASP A 150 -5.60 -10.38 -4.29
CA ASP A 150 -6.86 -10.12 -4.99
C ASP A 150 -7.47 -8.75 -4.58
N GLN A 151 -7.19 -8.26 -3.39
CA GLN A 151 -7.72 -6.97 -2.86
C GLN A 151 -6.80 -5.78 -3.17
N VAL A 152 -5.50 -5.95 -3.04
CA VAL A 152 -4.51 -4.87 -3.17
C VAL A 152 -4.35 -4.41 -4.62
N GLN A 153 -4.25 -3.10 -4.84
CA GLN A 153 -4.02 -2.50 -6.16
C GLN A 153 -2.56 -2.02 -6.32
N VAL A 154 -2.11 -1.89 -7.56
CA VAL A 154 -0.87 -1.14 -7.86
C VAL A 154 -1.06 0.30 -7.39
N GLY A 155 -0.07 0.84 -6.70
CA GLY A 155 -0.16 2.13 -6.04
C GLY A 155 -0.46 2.06 -4.55
N THR A 156 -0.98 0.93 -4.02
CA THR A 156 -1.26 0.76 -2.58
C THR A 156 -0.03 1.08 -1.75
N PRO A 157 -0.14 2.00 -0.76
CA PRO A 157 0.93 2.34 0.16
C PRO A 157 1.33 1.15 1.05
N VAL A 158 2.63 1.02 1.32
CA VAL A 158 3.21 -0.02 2.17
C VAL A 158 4.18 0.59 3.16
N ALA A 159 3.82 0.57 4.44
CA ALA A 159 4.70 0.96 5.53
C ALA A 159 5.41 -0.27 6.10
N ILE A 160 6.73 -0.29 6.07
CA ILE A 160 7.54 -1.32 6.73
C ILE A 160 8.23 -0.69 7.93
N THR A 161 7.99 -1.21 9.13
CA THR A 161 8.51 -0.66 10.37
C THR A 161 9.03 -1.74 11.31
N TYR A 162 9.77 -1.32 12.33
CA TYR A 162 10.06 -2.11 13.52
C TYR A 162 9.57 -1.31 14.73
N SER A 163 8.49 -1.72 15.34
CA SER A 163 7.83 -0.94 16.38
C SER A 163 7.14 -1.82 17.41
N TYR A 164 7.13 -1.36 18.66
CA TYR A 164 6.34 -1.96 19.75
C TYR A 164 4.87 -1.47 19.74
N LYS A 165 4.52 -0.51 18.87
CA LYS A 165 3.16 0.04 18.75
C LYS A 165 2.20 -0.99 18.16
N SER A 166 0.94 -0.89 18.57
CA SER A 166 -0.15 -1.64 17.93
C SER A 166 -0.33 -1.22 16.46
N PHE A 167 -0.97 -2.04 15.64
CA PHE A 167 -1.30 -1.66 14.27
C PHE A 167 -2.24 -0.47 14.20
N VAL A 168 -3.18 -0.35 15.15
CA VAL A 168 -4.07 0.82 15.30
C VAL A 168 -3.29 2.10 15.59
N ASP A 169 -2.27 2.05 16.45
CA ASP A 169 -1.43 3.23 16.71
C ASP A 169 -0.50 3.56 15.53
N LEU A 170 -0.08 2.56 14.78
CA LEU A 170 0.71 2.76 13.57
C LEU A 170 -0.08 3.45 12.46
N THR A 171 -1.40 3.24 12.37
CA THR A 171 -2.21 4.01 11.40
C THR A 171 -2.13 5.50 11.63
N LYS A 172 -2.10 5.95 12.89
CA LYS A 172 -1.94 7.38 13.25
C LYS A 172 -0.56 7.92 12.81
N VAL A 173 0.50 7.10 12.95
CA VAL A 173 1.86 7.46 12.49
C VAL A 173 1.91 7.67 10.98
N TYR A 174 1.12 6.91 10.23
CA TYR A 174 1.09 6.96 8.76
C TYR A 174 -0.08 7.78 8.21
N ASN A 175 -0.75 8.58 9.06
CA ASN A 175 -1.88 9.44 8.68
C ASN A 175 -3.03 8.68 7.99
N TYR A 176 -3.29 7.46 8.44
CA TYR A 176 -4.40 6.65 7.96
C TYR A 176 -5.55 6.71 8.96
N THR A 177 -6.74 7.04 8.47
CA THR A 177 -7.94 7.20 9.30
C THR A 177 -8.70 5.88 9.38
N LEU A 178 -8.90 5.39 10.59
CA LEU A 178 -9.81 4.27 10.85
C LEU A 178 -11.25 4.77 10.87
N LYS A 179 -12.19 3.92 10.48
CA LYS A 179 -13.62 4.15 10.73
C LYS A 179 -13.92 3.98 12.21
N ASP A 180 -14.68 4.89 12.76
CA ASP A 180 -15.27 4.72 14.09
C ASP A 180 -16.25 3.53 14.03
N ASN A 181 -16.11 2.61 14.99
CA ASN A 181 -17.03 1.48 15.16
C ASN A 181 -18.30 1.93 15.89
#